data_4b24de6e4f9acbac7de66fcaa0fa7d59
#
_entry.id   4b24de6e4f9acbac7de66fcaa0fa7d59
#
_cell.length_a   1.000
_cell.length_b   1.000
_cell.length_c   1.000
_cell.angle_alpha   90.00
_cell.angle_beta   90.00
_cell.angle_gamma   90.00
#
_symmetry.space_group_name_H-M   'P 1'
#
loop_
_entity.id
_entity.type
_entity.pdbx_description
1 polymer ?
#
loop_
_entity_poly.entity_id
_entity_poly.type
_entity_poly.pdbx_seq_one_letter_code
_entity_poly.pdbx_strand_id
1 'polypeptide(L)'
;VFTGTLTEYRTNGRRVQFYVEARTEAGMNHSQPKWGQDKPALYVVDNRKPKTDLRTVRLVVSDYDMGAVSNGGSSKYKYKFPRLSNHYFNATFIAGEKDIRYNCEMRNSGSPWTRGNHLNRGKWKMPNDRRFRGKYKLSWDDDANGRVSRNRLTRYMLYLMGHVVNENEMIWFTMNNSSPQMREEVEPVANDFLNRNFTDGVKGNLYRIDDEWWFTDGWDRQSRNADWSYKSSDNPGRYRSEWMKRTNEWEDDYSALINLFKTVRTSYKQEQIERLVDPHQTMIMSMVRGYIDDWDSFSLRRGKNGYFYQRHDDGKLQFLHLDSDLAYGNASSKLYQVIPGFSSYIVKPYNKRLFYSYLAEFTENYTYNSPRMNAWLAAEERVSSSFSSRASEYKSFFSARRNTVKSELGTNYSRKKFEITTN
;
A
#
# COMPACT_ATOMS: atom_id res chain seq x y z
N VAL A 1 -15.90 18.41 35.58
CA VAL A 1 -15.10 17.24 35.17
C VAL A 1 -15.34 16.18 36.26
N PHE A 2 -15.87 15.03 35.83
CA PHE A 2 -16.02 13.87 36.74
C PHE A 2 -14.78 12.99 36.55
N THR A 3 -14.17 12.55 37.64
CA THR A 3 -13.04 11.64 37.65
C THR A 3 -13.43 10.37 38.37
N GLY A 4 -13.11 9.23 37.81
CA GLY A 4 -13.26 7.91 38.44
C GLY A 4 -11.92 7.20 38.42
N THR A 5 -11.63 6.43 39.48
CA THR A 5 -10.41 5.64 39.59
C THR A 5 -10.74 4.16 39.48
N LEU A 6 -10.11 3.47 38.52
CA LEU A 6 -10.18 2.01 38.41
C LEU A 6 -9.05 1.39 39.26
N THR A 7 -9.36 0.97 40.48
CA THR A 7 -8.34 0.57 41.46
C THR A 7 -7.95 -0.92 41.42
N GLU A 8 -8.74 -1.77 40.77
CA GLU A 8 -8.63 -3.24 40.92
C GLU A 8 -7.84 -3.96 39.82
N TYR A 9 -7.35 -3.25 38.80
CA TYR A 9 -6.83 -3.88 37.59
C TYR A 9 -5.37 -3.50 37.33
N ARG A 10 -4.48 -3.96 38.23
CA ARG A 10 -3.03 -3.67 38.12
C ARG A 10 -2.18 -4.83 37.59
N THR A 11 -2.77 -5.99 37.34
CA THR A 11 -2.04 -7.17 36.89
C THR A 11 -1.55 -6.99 35.46
N ASN A 12 -0.24 -7.10 35.25
CA ASN A 12 0.39 -7.01 33.95
C ASN A 12 -0.23 -7.98 32.94
N GLY A 13 -0.53 -7.51 31.76
CA GLY A 13 -1.18 -8.25 30.67
C GLY A 13 -2.71 -8.24 30.71
N ARG A 14 -3.32 -7.75 31.81
CA ARG A 14 -4.79 -7.69 31.91
C ARG A 14 -5.36 -6.64 30.97
N ARG A 15 -6.42 -7.02 30.25
CA ARG A 15 -7.21 -6.12 29.41
C ARG A 15 -8.49 -5.74 30.16
N VAL A 16 -8.83 -4.47 30.07
CA VAL A 16 -9.98 -3.90 30.76
C VAL A 16 -10.85 -3.17 29.75
N GLN A 17 -12.15 -3.42 29.83
CA GLN A 17 -13.17 -2.72 29.05
C GLN A 17 -13.93 -1.78 29.97
N PHE A 18 -14.17 -0.56 29.55
CA PHE A 18 -14.97 0.40 30.32
C PHE A 18 -15.71 1.36 29.41
N TYR A 19 -16.77 1.93 29.92
CA TYR A 19 -17.44 3.09 29.39
C TYR A 19 -18.01 3.91 30.54
N VAL A 20 -18.29 5.18 30.27
CA VAL A 20 -18.95 6.07 31.21
C VAL A 20 -20.32 6.40 30.65
N GLU A 21 -21.34 6.30 31.44
CA GLU A 21 -22.70 6.69 31.10
C GLU A 21 -23.15 7.83 31.98
N ALA A 22 -23.71 8.88 31.38
CA ALA A 22 -24.35 9.97 32.07
C ALA A 22 -25.81 10.04 31.63
N ARG A 23 -26.71 10.17 32.58
CA ARG A 23 -28.14 10.32 32.33
C ARG A 23 -28.57 11.73 32.70
N THR A 24 -29.26 12.40 31.79
CA THR A 24 -29.86 13.70 32.05
C THR A 24 -31.15 13.56 32.89
N GLU A 25 -31.60 14.63 33.54
CA GLU A 25 -32.88 14.65 34.24
C GLU A 25 -34.07 14.36 33.31
N ALA A 26 -33.95 14.72 32.02
CA ALA A 26 -34.93 14.39 30.99
C ALA A 26 -34.83 12.92 30.51
N GLY A 27 -34.01 12.08 31.12
CA GLY A 27 -33.90 10.65 30.83
C GLY A 27 -33.03 10.30 29.60
N MET A 28 -32.36 11.27 28.96
CA MET A 28 -31.42 10.98 27.85
C MET A 28 -30.11 10.41 28.38
N ASN A 29 -29.65 9.34 27.76
CA ASN A 29 -28.37 8.72 28.10
C ASN A 29 -27.27 9.18 27.12
N HIS A 30 -26.12 9.51 27.66
CA HIS A 30 -24.90 9.84 26.91
C HIS A 30 -23.77 8.91 27.36
N SER A 31 -23.13 8.26 26.40
CA SER A 31 -22.01 7.37 26.69
C SER A 31 -20.68 7.92 26.17
N GLN A 32 -19.61 7.62 26.91
CA GLN A 32 -18.23 7.81 26.48
C GLN A 32 -17.43 6.52 26.69
N PRO A 33 -16.83 5.95 25.64
CA PRO A 33 -16.92 6.34 24.23
C PRO A 33 -18.35 6.33 23.69
N LYS A 34 -18.59 7.03 22.57
CA LYS A 34 -19.92 7.29 21.99
C LYS A 34 -20.86 6.07 21.94
N TRP A 35 -20.34 4.88 21.73
CA TRP A 35 -21.11 3.64 21.55
C TRP A 35 -21.27 2.84 22.85
N GLY A 36 -20.78 3.38 24.00
CA GLY A 36 -20.97 2.77 25.32
C GLY A 36 -20.58 1.30 25.36
N GLN A 37 -21.52 0.46 25.79
CA GLN A 37 -21.32 -0.98 25.92
C GLN A 37 -21.04 -1.68 24.61
N ASP A 38 -21.57 -1.21 23.48
CA ASP A 38 -21.42 -1.85 22.17
C ASP A 38 -19.98 -1.74 21.63
N LYS A 39 -19.32 -0.62 21.92
CA LYS A 39 -17.89 -0.41 21.59
C LYS A 39 -17.18 0.28 22.75
N PRO A 40 -16.90 -0.45 23.84
CA PRO A 40 -16.28 0.11 25.02
C PRO A 40 -14.83 0.58 24.74
N ALA A 41 -14.36 1.49 25.56
CA ALA A 41 -12.95 1.79 25.65
C ALA A 41 -12.19 0.58 26.18
N LEU A 42 -10.98 0.40 25.68
CA LEU A 42 -10.12 -0.71 26.05
C LEU A 42 -8.77 -0.18 26.51
N TYR A 43 -8.22 -0.75 27.58
CA TYR A 43 -6.82 -0.57 27.91
C TYR A 43 -6.18 -1.91 28.33
N VAL A 44 -4.87 -1.96 28.28
CA VAL A 44 -4.08 -3.09 28.76
C VAL A 44 -3.10 -2.59 29.82
N VAL A 45 -2.96 -3.33 30.90
CA VAL A 45 -1.91 -3.09 31.87
C VAL A 45 -0.60 -3.64 31.31
N ASP A 46 0.34 -2.77 31.01
CA ASP A 46 1.65 -3.15 30.48
C ASP A 46 2.76 -2.34 31.17
N ASN A 47 3.55 -3.01 31.98
CA ASN A 47 4.62 -2.40 32.76
C ASN A 47 5.91 -2.21 31.95
N ARG A 48 5.95 -2.65 30.69
CA ARG A 48 7.11 -2.50 29.83
C ARG A 48 7.20 -1.07 29.30
N LYS A 49 8.37 -0.48 29.40
CA LYS A 49 8.67 0.81 28.79
C LYS A 49 9.42 0.56 27.48
N PRO A 50 8.90 1.00 26.34
CA PRO A 50 9.62 0.88 25.08
C PRO A 50 10.95 1.62 25.15
N LYS A 51 12.04 0.93 24.78
CA LYS A 51 13.38 1.55 24.58
C LYS A 51 13.61 1.69 23.09
N THR A 52 13.06 2.75 22.50
CA THR A 52 13.12 2.98 21.07
C THR A 52 12.92 4.47 20.76
N ASP A 53 13.58 4.96 19.72
CA ASP A 53 13.36 6.29 19.17
C ASP A 53 12.19 6.30 18.17
N LEU A 54 11.69 5.12 17.80
CA LEU A 54 10.54 5.01 16.92
C LEU A 54 9.25 5.39 17.67
N ARG A 55 8.30 5.93 16.93
CA ARG A 55 6.96 6.17 17.47
C ARG A 55 6.34 4.83 17.90
N THR A 56 5.91 4.77 19.15
CA THR A 56 5.18 3.60 19.66
C THR A 56 3.72 3.66 19.21
N VAL A 57 3.19 2.52 18.80
CA VAL A 57 1.77 2.33 18.49
C VAL A 57 1.29 1.07 19.21
N ARG A 58 0.21 1.23 19.94
CA ARG A 58 -0.45 0.12 20.63
C ARG A 58 -1.91 0.00 20.16
N LEU A 59 -2.32 -1.22 19.82
CA LEU A 59 -3.73 -1.57 19.63
C LEU A 59 -4.19 -2.44 20.79
N VAL A 60 -5.30 -2.07 21.39
CA VAL A 60 -5.96 -2.87 22.43
C VAL A 60 -7.28 -3.38 21.89
N VAL A 61 -7.46 -4.70 21.89
CA VAL A 61 -8.62 -5.42 21.39
C VAL A 61 -9.14 -6.34 22.50
N SER A 62 -10.44 -6.55 22.58
CA SER A 62 -11.03 -7.43 23.59
C SER A 62 -10.54 -8.87 23.47
N ASP A 63 -10.62 -9.66 24.54
CA ASP A 63 -10.26 -11.08 24.51
C ASP A 63 -11.17 -11.87 23.57
N TYR A 64 -12.44 -11.52 23.54
CA TYR A 64 -13.41 -12.14 22.65
C TYR A 64 -13.06 -11.91 21.18
N ASP A 65 -12.81 -10.65 20.79
CA ASP A 65 -12.45 -10.29 19.44
C ASP A 65 -11.07 -10.83 19.04
N MET A 66 -10.13 -10.89 19.99
CA MET A 66 -8.82 -11.51 19.78
C MET A 66 -8.94 -13.00 19.48
N GLY A 67 -9.87 -13.70 20.13
CA GLY A 67 -10.20 -15.09 19.79
C GLY A 67 -10.60 -15.22 18.32
N ALA A 68 -11.48 -14.35 17.86
CA ALA A 68 -11.92 -14.31 16.44
C ALA A 68 -10.79 -13.95 15.49
N VAL A 69 -9.98 -12.95 15.80
CA VAL A 69 -8.84 -12.49 14.98
C VAL A 69 -7.73 -13.55 14.90
N SER A 70 -7.48 -14.27 16.01
CA SER A 70 -6.38 -15.24 16.15
C SER A 70 -6.72 -16.62 15.58
N ASN A 71 -7.98 -17.01 15.56
CA ASN A 71 -8.44 -18.36 15.14
C ASN A 71 -8.12 -18.73 13.68
N GLY A 72 -7.48 -17.84 12.95
CA GLY A 72 -6.98 -18.12 11.61
C GLY A 72 -5.77 -19.06 11.55
N GLY A 73 -5.19 -19.46 12.69
CA GLY A 73 -3.97 -20.30 12.72
C GLY A 73 -4.21 -21.79 12.51
N SER A 74 -5.42 -22.28 12.75
CA SER A 74 -5.76 -23.69 12.53
C SER A 74 -6.00 -23.97 11.04
N SER A 75 -5.41 -25.06 10.52
CA SER A 75 -5.62 -25.53 9.15
C SER A 75 -7.11 -25.74 8.83
N LYS A 76 -7.89 -26.18 9.83
CA LYS A 76 -9.34 -26.38 9.74
C LYS A 76 -10.12 -25.08 9.42
N TYR A 77 -9.59 -23.90 9.79
CA TYR A 77 -10.25 -22.62 9.60
C TYR A 77 -9.48 -21.67 8.66
N LYS A 78 -8.49 -22.20 7.95
CA LYS A 78 -7.58 -21.42 7.11
C LYS A 78 -8.27 -20.46 6.15
N TYR A 79 -9.43 -20.84 5.62
CA TYR A 79 -10.20 -20.04 4.65
C TYR A 79 -11.60 -19.67 5.14
N LYS A 80 -11.91 -19.93 6.41
CA LYS A 80 -13.22 -19.62 7.00
C LYS A 80 -13.19 -18.27 7.72
N PHE A 81 -14.38 -17.70 7.92
CA PHE A 81 -14.56 -16.62 8.88
C PHE A 81 -13.98 -17.04 10.26
N PRO A 82 -13.27 -16.14 10.99
CA PRO A 82 -13.10 -14.72 10.66
C PRO A 82 -11.84 -14.38 9.85
N ARG A 83 -10.96 -15.32 9.57
CA ARG A 83 -9.64 -15.06 8.98
C ARG A 83 -9.70 -14.31 7.65
N LEU A 84 -10.58 -14.73 6.75
CA LEU A 84 -10.76 -14.09 5.44
C LEU A 84 -11.79 -12.95 5.47
N SER A 85 -12.47 -12.78 6.58
CA SER A 85 -13.45 -11.70 6.74
C SER A 85 -12.76 -10.33 6.66
N ASN A 86 -13.43 -9.38 6.05
CA ASN A 86 -13.08 -7.97 6.08
C ASN A 86 -13.78 -7.23 7.24
N HIS A 87 -14.41 -7.96 8.15
CA HIS A 87 -15.02 -7.38 9.34
C HIS A 87 -13.99 -6.66 10.20
N TYR A 88 -14.36 -5.50 10.72
CA TYR A 88 -13.57 -4.71 11.62
C TYR A 88 -14.03 -4.94 13.06
N PHE A 89 -13.10 -5.16 13.95
CA PHE A 89 -13.30 -5.34 15.39
C PHE A 89 -13.02 -4.05 16.13
N ASN A 90 -13.73 -3.83 17.25
CA ASN A 90 -13.49 -2.68 18.10
C ASN A 90 -12.06 -2.68 18.66
N ALA A 91 -11.44 -1.51 18.69
CA ALA A 91 -10.10 -1.33 19.22
C ALA A 91 -9.91 0.03 19.86
N THR A 92 -8.98 0.10 20.79
CA THR A 92 -8.39 1.35 21.25
C THR A 92 -7.01 1.49 20.63
N PHE A 93 -6.75 2.63 20.02
CA PHE A 93 -5.46 2.99 19.43
C PHE A 93 -4.73 3.96 20.36
N ILE A 94 -3.44 3.70 20.61
CA ILE A 94 -2.60 4.53 21.48
C ILE A 94 -1.30 4.81 20.73
N ALA A 95 -0.97 6.09 20.51
CA ALA A 95 0.29 6.51 19.91
C ALA A 95 1.12 7.30 20.91
N GLY A 96 2.44 7.00 20.98
CA GLY A 96 3.38 7.69 21.86
C GLY A 96 3.01 7.60 23.35
N GLU A 97 2.26 6.56 23.75
CA GLU A 97 1.76 6.31 25.11
C GLU A 97 0.86 7.44 25.68
N LYS A 98 0.45 8.42 24.87
CA LYS A 98 -0.32 9.60 25.31
C LYS A 98 -1.53 9.90 24.44
N ASP A 99 -1.45 9.72 23.12
CA ASP A 99 -2.56 9.97 22.21
C ASP A 99 -3.46 8.74 22.14
N ILE A 100 -4.52 8.75 22.95
CA ILE A 100 -5.46 7.63 23.11
C ILE A 100 -6.71 7.93 22.30
N ARG A 101 -7.11 6.98 21.43
CA ARG A 101 -8.29 7.06 20.57
C ARG A 101 -9.17 5.83 20.78
N TYR A 102 -10.36 6.06 21.29
CA TYR A 102 -11.40 5.05 21.43
C TYR A 102 -12.25 4.95 20.16
N ASN A 103 -13.09 3.93 20.07
CA ASN A 103 -13.92 3.65 18.89
C ASN A 103 -13.13 3.53 17.59
N CYS A 104 -11.86 3.16 17.70
CA CYS A 104 -11.10 2.70 16.55
C CYS A 104 -11.53 1.29 16.17
N GLU A 105 -11.21 0.89 14.98
CA GLU A 105 -11.51 -0.45 14.49
C GLU A 105 -10.24 -1.06 13.88
N MET A 106 -10.07 -2.37 14.00
CA MET A 106 -8.96 -3.10 13.39
C MET A 106 -9.43 -4.36 12.69
N ARG A 107 -8.67 -4.80 11.69
CA ARG A 107 -8.84 -6.10 11.04
C ARG A 107 -7.53 -6.63 10.49
N ASN A 108 -7.48 -7.93 10.25
CA ASN A 108 -6.39 -8.53 9.48
C ASN A 108 -6.39 -8.03 8.02
N SER A 109 -5.23 -7.98 7.39
CA SER A 109 -5.06 -7.67 5.98
C SER A 109 -4.26 -8.75 5.24
N GLY A 110 -4.20 -8.61 3.93
CA GLY A 110 -3.56 -9.57 3.02
C GLY A 110 -4.57 -10.26 2.11
N SER A 111 -4.07 -10.80 1.02
CA SER A 111 -4.82 -11.68 0.10
C SER A 111 -5.07 -13.04 0.75
N PRO A 112 -5.90 -13.92 0.16
CA PRO A 112 -6.02 -15.30 0.61
C PRO A 112 -4.70 -16.08 0.68
N TRP A 113 -3.67 -15.66 -0.06
CA TRP A 113 -2.31 -16.24 0.02
C TRP A 113 -1.58 -15.87 1.31
N THR A 114 -1.72 -14.62 1.76
CA THR A 114 -0.85 -14.01 2.75
C THR A 114 -1.55 -13.63 4.05
N ARG A 115 -2.89 -13.66 4.08
CA ARG A 115 -3.66 -13.36 5.28
C ARG A 115 -3.41 -14.43 6.34
N GLY A 116 -2.65 -14.10 7.33
CA GLY A 116 -2.16 -15.01 8.35
C GLY A 116 -2.24 -14.44 9.74
N ASN A 117 -1.09 -14.32 10.36
CA ASN A 117 -0.97 -13.81 11.71
C ASN A 117 -1.37 -12.33 11.79
N HIS A 118 -2.30 -12.02 12.67
CA HIS A 118 -2.80 -10.68 12.93
C HIS A 118 -1.72 -9.71 13.46
N LEU A 119 -0.64 -10.22 14.04
CA LEU A 119 0.48 -9.40 14.50
C LEU A 119 1.36 -8.93 13.34
N ASN A 120 1.31 -9.62 12.21
CA ASN A 120 2.20 -9.32 11.09
C ASN A 120 1.64 -8.22 10.21
N ARG A 121 0.35 -8.28 9.87
CA ARG A 121 -0.25 -7.28 8.98
C ARG A 121 -1.73 -7.06 9.28
N GLY A 122 -2.15 -5.81 9.16
CA GLY A 122 -3.53 -5.46 9.37
C GLY A 122 -3.85 -4.04 8.93
N LYS A 123 -5.06 -3.61 9.26
CA LYS A 123 -5.55 -2.26 9.04
C LYS A 123 -6.25 -1.78 10.28
N TRP A 124 -6.13 -0.49 10.53
CA TRP A 124 -6.97 0.19 11.50
C TRP A 124 -7.69 1.37 10.87
N LYS A 125 -8.84 1.69 11.43
CA LYS A 125 -9.62 2.89 11.14
C LYS A 125 -9.72 3.73 12.39
N MET A 126 -9.65 5.03 12.20
CA MET A 126 -9.90 6.02 13.23
C MET A 126 -11.37 6.45 13.19
N PRO A 127 -11.91 7.01 14.28
CA PRO A 127 -13.16 7.76 14.22
C PRO A 127 -13.04 8.93 13.24
N ASN A 128 -14.10 9.23 12.49
CA ASN A 128 -14.09 10.31 11.49
C ASN A 128 -13.80 11.68 12.08
N ASP A 129 -14.31 11.92 13.29
CA ASP A 129 -14.15 13.16 14.06
C ASP A 129 -12.81 13.22 14.79
N ARG A 130 -12.03 12.12 14.78
CA ARG A 130 -10.79 12.01 15.54
C ARG A 130 -9.69 11.27 14.79
N ARG A 131 -9.40 11.75 13.58
CA ARG A 131 -8.39 11.16 12.67
C ARG A 131 -6.99 11.25 13.26
N PHE A 132 -6.19 10.24 13.05
CA PHE A 132 -4.78 10.25 13.45
C PHE A 132 -3.93 10.87 12.34
N ARG A 133 -3.26 12.00 12.65
CA ARG A 133 -2.43 12.73 11.67
C ARG A 133 -3.20 13.03 10.36
N GLY A 134 -4.47 13.39 10.48
CA GLY A 134 -5.37 13.67 9.36
C GLY A 134 -5.90 12.43 8.63
N LYS A 135 -5.46 11.22 9.00
CA LYS A 135 -5.80 9.97 8.30
C LYS A 135 -6.91 9.21 9.00
N TYR A 136 -7.87 8.76 8.20
CA TYR A 136 -8.95 7.87 8.64
C TYR A 136 -8.54 6.40 8.71
N LYS A 137 -7.72 5.96 7.74
CA LYS A 137 -7.23 4.57 7.66
C LYS A 137 -5.72 4.55 7.56
N LEU A 138 -5.12 3.56 8.22
CA LEU A 138 -3.72 3.19 8.07
C LEU A 138 -3.60 1.67 8.05
N SER A 139 -2.46 1.17 7.62
CA SER A 139 -2.14 -0.25 7.62
C SER A 139 -0.82 -0.47 8.34
N TRP A 140 -0.61 -1.66 8.89
CA TRP A 140 0.70 -2.09 9.35
C TRP A 140 1.13 -3.36 8.63
N ASP A 141 2.43 -3.52 8.42
CA ASP A 141 3.03 -4.72 7.82
C ASP A 141 4.38 -5.04 8.46
N ASP A 142 4.75 -6.32 8.44
CA ASP A 142 6.04 -6.80 8.91
C ASP A 142 7.07 -6.84 7.76
N ASP A 143 8.36 -6.78 8.12
CA ASP A 143 9.46 -6.91 7.15
C ASP A 143 9.89 -8.38 6.94
N ALA A 144 9.00 -9.34 7.15
CA ALA A 144 9.33 -10.71 6.87
C ALA A 144 9.80 -10.87 5.41
N ASN A 145 10.96 -11.49 5.24
CA ASN A 145 11.62 -11.67 3.93
C ASN A 145 11.89 -10.37 3.16
N GLY A 146 12.00 -9.22 3.84
CA GLY A 146 12.32 -7.95 3.23
C GLY A 146 11.18 -7.26 2.48
N ARG A 147 9.95 -7.63 2.72
CA ARG A 147 8.79 -7.06 2.03
C ARG A 147 8.64 -5.56 2.24
N VAL A 148 8.70 -5.14 3.50
CA VAL A 148 8.59 -3.72 3.85
C VAL A 148 9.76 -2.93 3.29
N SER A 149 10.98 -3.44 3.43
CA SER A 149 12.19 -2.79 2.92
C SER A 149 12.11 -2.56 1.40
N ARG A 150 11.67 -3.56 0.61
CA ARG A 150 11.48 -3.42 -0.84
C ARG A 150 10.41 -2.41 -1.19
N ASN A 151 9.26 -2.45 -0.51
CA ASN A 151 8.16 -1.52 -0.72
C ASN A 151 8.59 -0.07 -0.39
N ARG A 152 9.27 0.14 0.72
CA ARG A 152 9.79 1.45 1.14
C ARG A 152 10.78 2.00 0.13
N LEU A 153 11.75 1.16 -0.30
CA LEU A 153 12.74 1.53 -1.32
C LEU A 153 12.07 1.91 -2.64
N THR A 154 11.10 1.13 -3.10
CA THR A 154 10.36 1.42 -4.34
C THR A 154 9.59 2.72 -4.24
N ARG A 155 8.91 2.97 -3.12
CA ARG A 155 8.20 4.26 -2.91
C ARG A 155 9.17 5.43 -2.91
N TYR A 156 10.34 5.29 -2.27
CA TYR A 156 11.35 6.34 -2.27
C TYR A 156 11.86 6.62 -3.69
N MET A 157 12.11 5.60 -4.49
CA MET A 157 12.52 5.75 -5.88
C MET A 157 11.45 6.41 -6.76
N LEU A 158 10.19 6.01 -6.60
CA LEU A 158 9.06 6.65 -7.29
C LEU A 158 8.93 8.13 -6.88
N TYR A 159 9.08 8.44 -5.61
CA TYR A 159 9.09 9.81 -5.09
C TYR A 159 10.22 10.65 -5.73
N LEU A 160 11.43 10.11 -5.84
CA LEU A 160 12.56 10.80 -6.48
C LEU A 160 12.30 11.11 -7.96
N MET A 161 11.46 10.32 -8.61
CA MET A 161 11.04 10.52 -9.99
C MET A 161 9.79 11.41 -10.12
N GLY A 162 9.32 12.02 -9.04
CA GLY A 162 8.14 12.90 -9.04
C GLY A 162 6.80 12.17 -9.13
N HIS A 163 6.76 10.87 -8.80
CA HIS A 163 5.52 10.12 -8.72
C HIS A 163 4.90 10.24 -7.33
N VAL A 164 3.57 10.26 -7.26
CA VAL A 164 2.86 10.28 -5.97
C VAL A 164 2.97 8.93 -5.28
N VAL A 165 3.27 8.96 -3.99
CA VAL A 165 3.47 7.76 -3.17
C VAL A 165 2.77 7.85 -1.83
N ASN A 166 2.52 6.69 -1.24
CA ASN A 166 1.96 6.56 0.10
C ASN A 166 2.93 7.08 1.15
N GLU A 167 2.43 7.83 2.11
CA GLU A 167 3.19 8.11 3.33
C GLU A 167 3.38 6.82 4.12
N ASN A 168 4.58 6.65 4.66
CA ASN A 168 4.94 5.48 5.45
C ASN A 168 6.05 5.81 6.44
N GLU A 169 6.05 5.11 7.56
CA GLU A 169 7.12 5.18 8.55
C GLU A 169 7.27 3.86 9.32
N MET A 170 8.43 3.66 9.90
CA MET A 170 8.64 2.54 10.83
C MET A 170 8.13 2.92 12.21
N ILE A 171 7.43 2.00 12.84
CA ILE A 171 6.83 2.15 14.17
C ILE A 171 7.20 0.98 15.07
N TRP A 172 7.14 1.20 16.38
CA TRP A 172 7.24 0.16 17.38
C TRP A 172 5.84 -0.26 17.82
N PHE A 173 5.37 -1.37 17.25
CA PHE A 173 3.99 -1.82 17.34
C PHE A 173 3.78 -2.88 18.41
N THR A 174 2.71 -2.74 19.17
CA THR A 174 2.26 -3.72 20.19
C THR A 174 0.75 -3.94 20.04
N MET A 175 0.31 -5.19 20.03
CA MET A 175 -1.09 -5.53 20.13
C MET A 175 -1.36 -6.19 21.49
N ASN A 176 -2.28 -5.59 22.25
CA ASN A 176 -2.53 -6.00 23.63
C ASN A 176 -1.21 -6.02 24.45
N ASN A 177 -0.86 -7.19 25.01
CA ASN A 177 0.39 -7.41 25.75
C ASN A 177 1.39 -8.28 24.96
N SER A 178 1.26 -8.38 23.61
CA SER A 178 2.26 -9.06 22.81
C SER A 178 3.65 -8.42 22.96
N SER A 179 4.69 -9.14 22.63
CA SER A 179 6.03 -8.54 22.53
C SER A 179 6.01 -7.45 21.48
N PRO A 180 6.55 -6.25 21.80
CA PRO A 180 6.65 -5.17 20.83
C PRO A 180 7.47 -5.59 19.62
N GLN A 181 7.06 -5.15 18.44
CA GLN A 181 7.71 -5.51 17.19
C GLN A 181 7.77 -4.29 16.27
N MET A 182 8.83 -4.22 15.50
CA MET A 182 8.93 -3.20 14.46
C MET A 182 7.98 -3.52 13.31
N ARG A 183 7.23 -2.52 12.87
CA ARG A 183 6.29 -2.60 11.73
C ARG A 183 6.39 -1.35 10.89
N GLU A 184 6.07 -1.47 9.61
CA GLU A 184 5.76 -0.30 8.80
C GLU A 184 4.32 0.13 9.09
N GLU A 185 4.11 1.41 9.36
CA GLU A 185 2.81 2.06 9.20
C GLU A 185 2.75 2.67 7.81
N VAL A 186 1.72 2.37 7.05
CA VAL A 186 1.56 2.86 5.68
C VAL A 186 0.15 3.34 5.41
N GLU A 187 0.05 4.49 4.74
CA GLU A 187 -1.20 5.03 4.23
C GLU A 187 -1.72 4.16 3.08
N PRO A 188 -2.95 3.66 3.10
CA PRO A 188 -3.53 3.00 1.93
C PRO A 188 -3.88 4.02 0.84
N VAL A 189 -3.82 3.60 -0.43
CA VAL A 189 -4.40 4.39 -1.54
C VAL A 189 -5.91 4.39 -1.37
N ALA A 190 -6.42 5.48 -0.82
CA ALA A 190 -7.82 5.71 -0.48
C ALA A 190 -8.09 7.23 -0.43
N ASN A 191 -9.25 7.63 0.07
CA ASN A 191 -9.71 9.03 0.04
C ASN A 191 -8.69 10.04 0.56
N ASP A 192 -8.04 9.77 1.70
CA ASP A 192 -7.06 10.68 2.29
C ASP A 192 -5.84 10.86 1.36
N PHE A 193 -5.34 9.75 0.81
CA PHE A 193 -4.26 9.76 -0.19
C PHE A 193 -4.65 10.53 -1.46
N LEU A 194 -5.84 10.28 -1.99
CA LEU A 194 -6.32 10.92 -3.22
C LEU A 194 -6.48 12.42 -3.04
N ASN A 195 -7.12 12.86 -1.95
CA ASN A 195 -7.33 14.28 -1.65
C ASN A 195 -6.02 15.04 -1.40
N ARG A 196 -5.00 14.35 -0.90
CA ARG A 196 -3.69 14.96 -0.66
C ARG A 196 -2.89 15.15 -1.95
N ASN A 197 -3.06 14.27 -2.93
CA ASN A 197 -2.22 14.23 -4.12
C ASN A 197 -2.89 14.74 -5.40
N PHE A 198 -4.21 14.84 -5.42
CA PHE A 198 -4.97 15.21 -6.62
C PHE A 198 -6.06 16.22 -6.30
N THR A 199 -6.29 17.14 -7.22
CA THR A 199 -7.40 18.07 -7.14
C THR A 199 -8.73 17.30 -7.14
N ASP A 200 -9.58 17.55 -6.15
CA ASP A 200 -10.86 16.84 -5.99
C ASP A 200 -10.71 15.31 -6.02
N GLY A 201 -9.65 14.78 -5.39
CA GLY A 201 -9.20 13.41 -5.56
C GLY A 201 -10.25 12.33 -5.35
N VAL A 202 -11.21 12.52 -4.43
CA VAL A 202 -12.30 11.55 -4.20
C VAL A 202 -13.37 11.55 -5.28
N LYS A 203 -13.43 12.58 -6.14
CA LYS A 203 -14.37 12.63 -7.27
C LYS A 203 -13.88 11.80 -8.46
N GLY A 204 -12.58 11.47 -8.52
CA GLY A 204 -12.03 10.58 -9.51
C GLY A 204 -12.34 9.11 -9.25
N ASN A 205 -12.19 8.28 -10.27
CA ASN A 205 -12.46 6.84 -10.18
C ASN A 205 -11.17 6.07 -9.90
N LEU A 206 -11.12 5.40 -8.75
CA LEU A 206 -10.00 4.54 -8.37
C LEU A 206 -10.37 3.07 -8.60
N TYR A 207 -9.56 2.37 -9.40
CA TYR A 207 -9.68 0.95 -9.67
C TYR A 207 -8.44 0.23 -9.10
N ARG A 208 -8.66 -0.75 -8.22
CA ARG A 208 -7.61 -1.64 -7.75
C ARG A 208 -7.60 -2.89 -8.57
N ILE A 209 -6.46 -3.23 -9.16
CA ILE A 209 -6.27 -4.52 -9.79
C ILE A 209 -5.86 -5.58 -8.77
N ASP A 210 -6.46 -6.76 -8.85
CA ASP A 210 -6.11 -7.93 -8.03
C ASP A 210 -6.46 -9.21 -8.77
N ASP A 211 -5.88 -10.33 -8.33
CA ASP A 211 -6.26 -11.65 -8.82
C ASP A 211 -7.75 -11.90 -8.58
N GLU A 212 -8.41 -12.60 -9.49
CA GLU A 212 -9.74 -13.15 -9.27
C GLU A 212 -9.63 -14.37 -8.36
N TRP A 213 -10.48 -14.42 -7.34
CA TRP A 213 -10.44 -15.44 -6.30
C TRP A 213 -11.77 -16.18 -6.21
N TRP A 214 -11.69 -17.50 -6.05
CA TRP A 214 -12.84 -18.31 -5.67
C TRP A 214 -12.41 -19.47 -4.77
N PHE A 215 -13.38 -20.13 -4.17
CA PHE A 215 -13.16 -21.30 -3.32
C PHE A 215 -14.00 -22.45 -3.83
N THR A 216 -13.42 -23.65 -3.81
CA THR A 216 -14.15 -24.89 -4.09
C THR A 216 -15.05 -25.25 -2.90
N ASP A 217 -15.94 -26.24 -3.08
CA ASP A 217 -16.78 -26.75 -2.00
C ASP A 217 -15.94 -27.34 -0.84
N GLY A 218 -14.74 -27.83 -1.12
CA GLY A 218 -13.74 -28.24 -0.12
C GLY A 218 -13.01 -27.09 0.55
N TRP A 219 -13.33 -25.83 0.24
CA TRP A 219 -12.67 -24.62 0.72
C TRP A 219 -11.22 -24.45 0.24
N ASP A 220 -10.83 -25.14 -0.83
CA ASP A 220 -9.57 -24.90 -1.49
C ASP A 220 -9.64 -23.58 -2.26
N ARG A 221 -8.66 -22.72 -2.00
CA ARG A 221 -8.58 -21.47 -2.73
C ARG A 221 -8.10 -21.71 -4.15
N GLN A 222 -8.74 -21.00 -5.06
CA GLN A 222 -8.34 -20.91 -6.45
C GLN A 222 -8.12 -19.45 -6.82
N SER A 223 -7.29 -19.21 -7.82
CA SER A 223 -7.10 -17.86 -8.35
C SER A 223 -6.75 -17.88 -9.83
N ARG A 224 -7.11 -16.82 -10.50
CA ARG A 224 -6.66 -16.49 -11.85
C ARG A 224 -6.00 -15.13 -11.81
N ASN A 225 -4.91 -14.95 -12.56
CA ASN A 225 -4.29 -13.64 -12.71
C ASN A 225 -5.26 -12.68 -13.36
N ALA A 226 -5.31 -11.46 -12.86
CA ALA A 226 -6.05 -10.40 -13.50
C ALA A 226 -5.49 -10.12 -14.90
N ASP A 227 -6.36 -9.74 -15.81
CA ASP A 227 -6.06 -9.51 -17.20
C ASP A 227 -6.25 -8.03 -17.57
N TRP A 228 -5.23 -7.46 -18.19
CA TRP A 228 -5.17 -6.07 -18.67
C TRP A 228 -5.67 -5.93 -20.09
N SER A 229 -6.51 -6.81 -20.56
CA SER A 229 -7.03 -6.79 -21.90
C SER A 229 -8.50 -6.37 -21.95
N TYR A 230 -8.89 -5.91 -23.12
CA TYR A 230 -10.29 -5.71 -23.43
C TYR A 230 -11.04 -7.04 -23.47
N LYS A 231 -12.05 -7.20 -22.63
CA LYS A 231 -12.83 -8.44 -22.46
C LYS A 231 -13.82 -8.70 -23.59
N SER A 232 -13.67 -8.02 -24.74
CA SER A 232 -14.61 -8.07 -25.88
C SER A 232 -16.04 -7.68 -25.49
N SER A 233 -16.18 -6.85 -24.47
CA SER A 233 -17.46 -6.36 -23.96
C SER A 233 -17.27 -5.03 -23.23
N ASP A 234 -18.23 -4.13 -23.37
CA ASP A 234 -18.30 -2.87 -22.63
C ASP A 234 -19.10 -3.01 -21.33
N ASN A 235 -19.60 -4.20 -21.03
CA ASN A 235 -20.33 -4.47 -19.78
C ASN A 235 -19.36 -4.44 -18.59
N PRO A 236 -19.54 -3.52 -17.60
CA PRO A 236 -18.73 -3.42 -16.40
C PRO A 236 -18.64 -4.73 -15.63
N GLY A 237 -19.66 -5.58 -15.67
CA GLY A 237 -19.71 -6.89 -15.03
C GLY A 237 -18.54 -7.80 -15.40
N ARG A 238 -17.93 -7.60 -16.58
CA ARG A 238 -16.77 -8.38 -17.04
C ARG A 238 -15.44 -7.95 -16.39
N TYR A 239 -15.44 -6.82 -15.68
CA TYR A 239 -14.23 -6.20 -15.13
C TYR A 239 -14.22 -6.18 -13.60
N ARG A 240 -15.39 -6.22 -12.94
CA ARG A 240 -15.52 -6.00 -11.49
C ARG A 240 -14.71 -6.97 -10.63
N SER A 241 -14.57 -8.23 -11.04
CA SER A 241 -13.83 -9.24 -10.26
C SER A 241 -12.33 -8.98 -10.20
N GLU A 242 -11.78 -8.41 -11.27
CA GLU A 242 -10.34 -8.13 -11.41
C GLU A 242 -10.00 -6.66 -11.11
N TRP A 243 -10.93 -5.74 -11.40
CA TRP A 243 -10.77 -4.30 -11.31
C TRP A 243 -11.75 -3.70 -10.30
N MET A 244 -11.46 -3.92 -9.04
CA MET A 244 -12.35 -3.46 -7.97
C MET A 244 -12.34 -1.93 -7.88
N LYS A 245 -13.50 -1.31 -8.11
CA LYS A 245 -13.70 0.12 -7.88
C LYS A 245 -13.58 0.45 -6.39
N ARG A 246 -12.93 1.57 -6.03
CA ARG A 246 -12.62 1.98 -4.65
C ARG A 246 -13.09 3.38 -4.29
N THR A 247 -13.55 4.13 -5.26
CA THR A 247 -14.26 5.41 -5.15
C THR A 247 -15.48 5.35 -6.03
N ASN A 248 -16.53 6.09 -5.72
CA ASN A 248 -17.76 6.21 -6.53
C ASN A 248 -18.29 4.82 -6.95
N GLU A 249 -18.24 3.84 -6.04
CA GLU A 249 -18.56 2.44 -6.31
C GLU A 249 -20.01 2.28 -6.81
N TRP A 250 -20.91 3.14 -6.34
CA TRP A 250 -22.31 3.15 -6.70
C TRP A 250 -22.61 3.56 -8.15
N GLU A 251 -21.70 4.31 -8.79
CA GLU A 251 -21.85 4.70 -10.20
C GLU A 251 -21.58 3.56 -11.17
N ASP A 252 -20.82 2.55 -10.73
CA ASP A 252 -20.40 1.40 -11.53
C ASP A 252 -19.75 1.79 -12.88
N ASP A 253 -19.13 2.96 -12.96
CA ASP A 253 -18.51 3.47 -14.17
C ASP A 253 -17.12 2.85 -14.36
N TYR A 254 -16.94 2.12 -15.46
CA TYR A 254 -15.70 1.52 -15.95
C TYR A 254 -15.32 2.04 -17.34
N SER A 255 -16.00 3.05 -17.85
CA SER A 255 -15.89 3.52 -19.22
C SER A 255 -14.46 3.93 -19.61
N ALA A 256 -13.78 4.68 -18.77
CA ALA A 256 -12.40 5.11 -19.02
C ALA A 256 -11.43 3.93 -19.10
N LEU A 257 -11.55 2.97 -18.19
CA LEU A 257 -10.74 1.75 -18.14
C LEU A 257 -10.98 0.87 -19.38
N ILE A 258 -12.24 0.66 -19.73
CA ILE A 258 -12.64 -0.11 -20.91
C ILE A 258 -12.13 0.54 -22.18
N ASN A 259 -12.27 1.87 -22.30
CA ASN A 259 -11.77 2.61 -23.46
C ASN A 259 -10.25 2.50 -23.59
N LEU A 260 -9.51 2.56 -22.50
CA LEU A 260 -8.06 2.32 -22.52
C LEU A 260 -7.74 0.93 -23.08
N PHE A 261 -8.37 -0.12 -22.55
CA PHE A 261 -8.13 -1.50 -23.01
C PHE A 261 -8.53 -1.73 -24.47
N LYS A 262 -9.61 -1.12 -24.94
CA LYS A 262 -9.98 -1.13 -26.36
C LYS A 262 -8.91 -0.48 -27.21
N THR A 263 -8.46 0.71 -26.81
CA THR A 263 -7.50 1.50 -27.56
C THR A 263 -6.16 0.78 -27.68
N VAL A 264 -5.63 0.21 -26.59
CA VAL A 264 -4.33 -0.49 -26.64
C VAL A 264 -4.38 -1.84 -27.38
N ARG A 265 -5.57 -2.42 -27.56
CA ARG A 265 -5.76 -3.66 -28.30
C ARG A 265 -5.70 -3.45 -29.82
N THR A 266 -6.06 -2.29 -30.31
CA THR A 266 -6.14 -1.96 -31.74
C THR A 266 -4.89 -1.25 -32.20
N SER A 267 -4.77 -1.03 -33.52
CA SER A 267 -3.78 -0.09 -34.06
C SER A 267 -4.20 1.33 -33.68
N TYR A 268 -3.38 2.02 -32.87
CA TYR A 268 -3.71 3.35 -32.36
C TYR A 268 -2.65 4.39 -32.72
N LYS A 269 -3.08 5.65 -32.80
CA LYS A 269 -2.18 6.80 -32.83
C LYS A 269 -1.71 7.16 -31.45
N GLN A 270 -0.52 7.76 -31.35
CA GLN A 270 0.05 8.18 -30.06
C GLN A 270 -0.90 9.07 -29.26
N GLU A 271 -1.52 10.05 -29.91
CA GLU A 271 -2.42 11.01 -29.27
C GLU A 271 -3.66 10.34 -28.65
N GLN A 272 -4.10 9.19 -29.15
CA GLN A 272 -5.23 8.47 -28.59
C GLN A 272 -4.89 7.93 -27.20
N ILE A 273 -3.68 7.41 -27.01
CA ILE A 273 -3.21 6.96 -25.69
C ILE A 273 -2.98 8.14 -24.75
N GLU A 274 -2.35 9.22 -25.23
CA GLU A 274 -2.01 10.39 -24.44
C GLU A 274 -3.24 11.20 -23.96
N ARG A 275 -4.39 10.98 -24.60
CA ARG A 275 -5.69 11.49 -24.10
C ARG A 275 -6.23 10.65 -22.94
N LEU A 276 -5.85 9.37 -22.85
CA LEU A 276 -6.38 8.43 -21.86
C LEU A 276 -5.50 8.27 -20.64
N VAL A 277 -4.18 8.45 -20.79
CA VAL A 277 -3.21 8.29 -19.70
C VAL A 277 -2.29 9.51 -19.64
N ASP A 278 -1.68 9.71 -18.46
CA ASP A 278 -0.54 10.60 -18.32
C ASP A 278 0.71 9.90 -18.85
N PRO A 279 1.30 10.36 -19.96
CA PRO A 279 2.42 9.66 -20.59
C PRO A 279 3.68 9.64 -19.72
N HIS A 280 3.98 10.73 -19.03
CA HIS A 280 5.15 10.81 -18.16
C HIS A 280 5.03 9.89 -16.97
N GLN A 281 3.92 9.95 -16.25
CA GLN A 281 3.67 9.09 -15.07
C GLN A 281 3.60 7.61 -15.49
N THR A 282 3.03 7.30 -16.64
CA THR A 282 2.99 5.94 -17.18
C THR A 282 4.39 5.40 -17.47
N MET A 283 5.25 6.22 -18.06
CA MET A 283 6.62 5.82 -18.37
C MET A 283 7.49 5.69 -17.12
N ILE A 284 7.37 6.62 -16.17
CA ILE A 284 8.08 6.55 -14.88
C ILE A 284 7.70 5.28 -14.13
N MET A 285 6.41 4.99 -13.98
CA MET A 285 5.94 3.79 -13.31
C MET A 285 6.45 2.52 -14.02
N SER A 286 6.33 2.45 -15.34
CA SER A 286 6.81 1.32 -16.13
C SER A 286 8.33 1.13 -16.01
N MET A 287 9.07 2.24 -16.09
CA MET A 287 10.53 2.22 -15.98
C MET A 287 10.99 1.77 -14.59
N VAL A 288 10.44 2.33 -13.52
CA VAL A 288 10.83 1.95 -12.15
C VAL A 288 10.49 0.49 -11.87
N ARG A 289 9.27 0.03 -12.22
CA ARG A 289 8.86 -1.36 -12.03
C ARG A 289 9.72 -2.34 -12.85
N GLY A 290 10.02 -2.00 -14.09
CA GLY A 290 10.94 -2.79 -14.92
C GLY A 290 12.37 -2.79 -14.38
N TYR A 291 12.86 -1.64 -13.91
CA TYR A 291 14.20 -1.52 -13.33
C TYR A 291 14.39 -2.42 -12.11
N ILE A 292 13.41 -2.49 -11.22
CA ILE A 292 13.49 -3.28 -9.98
C ILE A 292 13.14 -4.76 -10.18
N ASP A 293 12.88 -5.22 -11.39
CA ASP A 293 12.42 -6.59 -11.69
C ASP A 293 11.20 -6.99 -10.87
N ASP A 294 10.18 -6.16 -10.87
CA ASP A 294 8.97 -6.39 -10.09
C ASP A 294 8.03 -7.36 -10.79
N TRP A 295 8.35 -8.64 -10.73
CA TRP A 295 7.67 -9.66 -11.49
C TRP A 295 6.21 -9.92 -11.05
N ASP A 296 5.87 -9.62 -9.80
CA ASP A 296 4.51 -9.79 -9.26
C ASP A 296 3.66 -8.51 -9.45
N SER A 297 3.96 -7.75 -10.50
CA SER A 297 3.27 -6.51 -10.79
C SER A 297 2.47 -6.57 -12.08
N PHE A 298 1.62 -5.59 -12.24
CA PHE A 298 0.79 -5.38 -13.41
C PHE A 298 1.56 -5.29 -14.73
N SER A 299 2.84 -4.98 -14.68
CA SER A 299 3.65 -4.75 -15.89
C SER A 299 4.43 -5.98 -16.35
N LEU A 300 4.57 -7.05 -15.54
CA LEU A 300 5.48 -8.14 -15.84
C LEU A 300 4.81 -9.48 -16.14
N ARG A 301 4.40 -10.18 -15.10
CA ARG A 301 3.92 -11.57 -15.21
C ARG A 301 2.54 -11.77 -14.62
N ARG A 302 2.14 -10.89 -13.73
CA ARG A 302 0.86 -10.97 -13.02
C ARG A 302 0.15 -9.64 -13.10
N GLY A 303 -1.14 -9.67 -13.35
CA GLY A 303 -1.93 -8.47 -13.48
C GLY A 303 -2.38 -7.91 -12.12
N LYS A 304 -1.47 -7.65 -11.18
CA LYS A 304 -1.85 -7.14 -9.84
C LYS A 304 -0.86 -6.12 -9.27
N ASN A 305 -1.05 -5.75 -8.02
CA ASN A 305 -0.19 -4.85 -7.25
C ASN A 305 -0.11 -3.43 -7.80
N GLY A 306 -1.26 -2.89 -8.21
CA GLY A 306 -1.38 -1.52 -8.66
C GLY A 306 -2.80 -0.99 -8.61
N TYR A 307 -2.92 0.26 -8.98
CA TYR A 307 -4.19 0.93 -9.19
C TYR A 307 -4.16 1.68 -10.50
N PHE A 308 -5.32 1.82 -11.13
CA PHE A 308 -5.60 2.93 -12.03
C PHE A 308 -6.43 3.96 -11.30
N TYR A 309 -6.03 5.19 -11.39
CA TYR A 309 -6.81 6.31 -10.90
C TYR A 309 -7.14 7.24 -12.07
N GLN A 310 -8.42 7.37 -12.38
CA GLN A 310 -8.91 8.36 -13.33
C GLN A 310 -9.04 9.68 -12.61
N ARG A 311 -8.20 10.64 -12.96
CA ARG A 311 -8.22 11.99 -12.36
C ARG A 311 -9.51 12.70 -12.71
N HIS A 312 -10.02 13.48 -11.77
CA HIS A 312 -11.27 14.22 -11.97
C HIS A 312 -11.07 15.43 -12.88
N ASP A 313 -9.93 16.09 -12.79
CA ASP A 313 -9.62 17.34 -13.47
C ASP A 313 -9.44 17.20 -14.99
N ASP A 314 -8.78 16.15 -15.46
CA ASP A 314 -8.48 15.95 -16.88
C ASP A 314 -8.97 14.60 -17.46
N GLY A 315 -9.57 13.77 -16.64
CA GLY A 315 -10.10 12.45 -17.01
C GLY A 315 -9.05 11.39 -17.34
N LYS A 316 -7.76 11.69 -17.23
CA LYS A 316 -6.69 10.75 -17.55
C LYS A 316 -6.49 9.72 -16.46
N LEU A 317 -6.17 8.51 -16.88
CA LEU A 317 -5.80 7.41 -16.00
C LEU A 317 -4.31 7.51 -15.64
N GLN A 318 -4.03 7.45 -14.34
CA GLN A 318 -2.68 7.38 -13.79
C GLN A 318 -2.48 6.08 -13.03
N PHE A 319 -1.32 5.44 -13.24
CA PHE A 319 -0.94 4.25 -12.47
C PHE A 319 -0.44 4.67 -11.09
N LEU A 320 -0.90 3.95 -10.06
CA LEU A 320 -0.43 4.15 -8.68
C LEU A 320 0.15 2.85 -8.14
N HIS A 321 1.20 2.97 -7.34
CA HIS A 321 1.87 1.87 -6.69
C HIS A 321 1.00 1.24 -5.58
N LEU A 322 1.02 -0.10 -5.47
CA LEU A 322 0.45 -0.81 -4.34
C LEU A 322 1.52 -1.59 -3.58
N ASP A 323 2.18 -2.54 -4.24
CA ASP A 323 3.09 -3.50 -3.61
C ASP A 323 4.21 -3.89 -4.58
N SER A 324 5.41 -4.09 -4.06
CA SER A 324 6.63 -4.52 -4.77
C SER A 324 7.48 -5.43 -3.89
N ASP A 325 6.84 -6.22 -3.03
CA ASP A 325 7.48 -7.08 -2.04
C ASP A 325 8.30 -8.23 -2.66
N LEU A 326 8.07 -8.54 -3.94
CA LEU A 326 8.78 -9.57 -4.70
C LEU A 326 9.71 -9.01 -5.79
N ALA A 327 10.10 -7.73 -5.66
CA ALA A 327 11.06 -7.07 -6.56
C ALA A 327 12.52 -7.35 -6.17
N TYR A 328 13.45 -6.83 -7.01
CA TYR A 328 14.90 -6.90 -6.84
C TYR A 328 15.51 -8.31 -6.95
N GLY A 329 14.83 -9.22 -7.67
CA GLY A 329 15.30 -10.60 -7.79
C GLY A 329 16.36 -10.81 -8.88
N ASN A 330 16.20 -10.21 -10.06
CA ASN A 330 17.06 -10.44 -11.21
C ASN A 330 17.51 -9.13 -11.88
N ALA A 331 18.76 -8.75 -11.63
CA ALA A 331 19.33 -7.54 -12.20
C ALA A 331 19.55 -7.61 -13.74
N SER A 332 19.50 -8.78 -14.34
CA SER A 332 19.64 -9.00 -15.79
C SER A 332 18.31 -9.09 -16.53
N SER A 333 17.17 -8.96 -15.83
CA SER A 333 15.85 -9.01 -16.46
C SER A 333 15.64 -7.86 -17.44
N LYS A 334 14.74 -8.06 -18.42
CA LYS A 334 14.41 -7.04 -19.42
C LYS A 334 13.90 -5.77 -18.76
N LEU A 335 14.36 -4.63 -19.26
CA LEU A 335 13.94 -3.31 -18.77
C LEU A 335 12.56 -2.88 -19.29
N TYR A 336 12.18 -3.35 -20.47
CA TYR A 336 10.85 -3.11 -21.03
C TYR A 336 9.86 -4.15 -20.52
N GLN A 337 9.35 -3.91 -19.36
CA GLN A 337 8.32 -4.75 -18.78
C GLN A 337 7.09 -3.88 -18.53
N VAL A 338 6.33 -3.70 -19.59
CA VAL A 338 5.19 -2.81 -19.58
C VAL A 338 3.90 -3.58 -19.67
N ILE A 339 2.87 -2.93 -19.26
CA ILE A 339 1.48 -3.35 -19.37
C ILE A 339 1.22 -3.91 -20.76
N PRO A 340 0.55 -5.05 -20.89
CA PRO A 340 0.14 -5.56 -22.20
C PRO A 340 -0.55 -4.50 -23.05
N GLY A 341 -0.06 -4.31 -24.27
CA GLY A 341 -0.50 -3.25 -25.19
C GLY A 341 0.32 -1.95 -25.12
N PHE A 342 0.92 -1.60 -23.98
CA PHE A 342 1.76 -0.41 -23.86
C PHE A 342 3.18 -0.61 -24.39
N SER A 343 3.64 -1.83 -24.57
CA SER A 343 4.94 -2.08 -25.20
C SER A 343 5.05 -1.44 -26.57
N SER A 344 4.00 -1.52 -27.40
CA SER A 344 3.94 -0.89 -28.71
C SER A 344 3.95 0.64 -28.64
N TYR A 345 3.43 1.23 -27.57
CA TYR A 345 3.49 2.66 -27.28
C TYR A 345 4.90 3.11 -26.89
N ILE A 346 5.55 2.39 -25.99
CA ILE A 346 6.88 2.76 -25.48
C ILE A 346 7.97 2.58 -26.52
N VAL A 347 7.90 1.57 -27.38
CA VAL A 347 8.93 1.34 -28.44
C VAL A 347 8.90 2.34 -29.59
N LYS A 348 7.89 3.20 -29.71
CA LYS A 348 7.89 4.28 -30.70
C LYS A 348 9.06 5.24 -30.47
N PRO A 349 9.73 5.76 -31.51
CA PRO A 349 11.00 6.48 -31.39
C PRO A 349 11.00 7.60 -30.35
N TYR A 350 9.94 8.41 -30.31
CA TYR A 350 9.80 9.49 -29.34
C TYR A 350 9.69 8.97 -27.90
N ASN A 351 8.77 8.03 -27.67
CA ASN A 351 8.49 7.46 -26.37
C ASN A 351 9.68 6.62 -25.87
N LYS A 352 10.34 5.89 -26.77
CA LYS A 352 11.56 5.14 -26.45
C LYS A 352 12.68 6.06 -25.97
N ARG A 353 12.83 7.22 -26.62
CA ARG A 353 13.80 8.24 -26.23
C ARG A 353 13.50 8.78 -24.83
N LEU A 354 12.23 9.10 -24.58
CA LEU A 354 11.78 9.58 -23.26
C LEU A 354 11.99 8.52 -22.17
N PHE A 355 11.63 7.28 -22.45
CA PHE A 355 11.86 6.16 -21.55
C PHE A 355 13.35 5.97 -21.22
N TYR A 356 14.20 6.01 -22.24
CA TYR A 356 15.65 5.91 -22.05
C TYR A 356 16.25 7.11 -21.29
N SER A 357 15.71 8.30 -21.50
CA SER A 357 16.12 9.48 -20.72
C SER A 357 15.85 9.28 -19.22
N TYR A 358 14.63 8.83 -18.88
CA TYR A 358 14.29 8.51 -17.49
C TYR A 358 15.15 7.38 -16.94
N LEU A 359 15.37 6.33 -17.73
CA LEU A 359 16.19 5.20 -17.29
C LEU A 359 17.63 5.59 -17.00
N ALA A 360 18.21 6.42 -17.85
CA ALA A 360 19.55 6.97 -17.68
C ALA A 360 19.66 7.84 -16.45
N GLU A 361 18.73 8.80 -16.30
CA GLU A 361 18.66 9.70 -15.16
C GLU A 361 18.48 8.93 -13.86
N PHE A 362 17.54 8.00 -13.84
CA PHE A 362 17.23 7.19 -12.68
C PHE A 362 18.44 6.36 -12.23
N THR A 363 19.12 5.70 -13.18
CA THR A 363 20.25 4.86 -12.89
C THR A 363 21.40 5.63 -12.26
N GLU A 364 21.77 6.79 -12.83
CA GLU A 364 22.96 7.53 -12.41
C GLU A 364 22.69 8.49 -11.24
N ASN A 365 21.49 9.06 -11.14
CA ASN A 365 21.20 10.07 -10.14
C ASN A 365 20.46 9.55 -8.90
N TYR A 366 19.72 8.43 -9.04
CA TYR A 366 18.79 8.01 -7.98
C TYR A 366 19.03 6.59 -7.48
N THR A 367 19.88 5.79 -8.13
CA THR A 367 20.14 4.41 -7.69
C THR A 367 21.63 4.14 -7.49
N TYR A 368 22.37 3.86 -8.55
CA TYR A 368 23.77 3.46 -8.45
C TYR A 368 24.67 4.58 -7.90
N ASN A 369 25.30 4.32 -6.74
CA ASN A 369 26.19 5.27 -6.04
C ASN A 369 25.63 6.69 -5.84
N SER A 370 24.32 6.85 -5.97
CA SER A 370 23.66 8.14 -5.74
C SER A 370 23.82 8.57 -4.29
N PRO A 371 24.30 9.82 -4.02
CA PRO A 371 24.39 10.32 -2.64
C PRO A 371 23.05 10.27 -1.90
N ARG A 372 21.95 10.57 -2.59
CA ARG A 372 20.57 10.53 -2.01
C ARG A 372 20.20 9.11 -1.63
N MET A 373 20.45 8.13 -2.50
CA MET A 373 20.16 6.73 -2.22
C MET A 373 21.03 6.20 -1.07
N ASN A 374 22.32 6.51 -1.08
CA ASN A 374 23.23 6.11 0.00
C ASN A 374 22.81 6.71 1.35
N ALA A 375 22.40 7.98 1.38
CA ALA A 375 21.90 8.62 2.59
C ALA A 375 20.60 7.99 3.10
N TRP A 376 19.68 7.66 2.18
CA TRP A 376 18.43 6.98 2.54
C TRP A 376 18.68 5.58 3.09
N LEU A 377 19.52 4.78 2.42
CA LEU A 377 19.89 3.44 2.89
C LEU A 377 20.54 3.50 4.28
N ALA A 378 21.46 4.44 4.50
CA ALA A 378 22.09 4.62 5.80
C ALA A 378 21.11 5.08 6.89
N ALA A 379 20.06 5.82 6.55
CA ALA A 379 19.01 6.19 7.48
C ALA A 379 18.15 4.96 7.88
N GLU A 380 17.79 4.12 6.92
CA GLU A 380 17.04 2.89 7.17
C GLU A 380 17.85 1.86 7.99
N GLU A 381 19.16 1.75 7.76
CA GLU A 381 20.07 0.90 8.55
C GLU A 381 20.07 1.28 10.03
N ARG A 382 19.99 2.57 10.34
CA ARG A 382 19.90 3.06 11.74
C ARG A 382 18.56 2.71 12.40
N VAL A 383 17.51 2.59 11.62
CA VAL A 383 16.17 2.22 12.12
C VAL A 383 16.08 0.74 12.42
N SER A 384 16.74 -0.11 11.61
CA SER A 384 16.60 -1.56 11.71
C SER A 384 17.91 -2.29 11.38
N SER A 385 18.40 -3.07 12.32
CA SER A 385 19.56 -3.95 12.09
C SER A 385 19.31 -5.00 11.00
N SER A 386 18.06 -5.44 10.82
CA SER A 386 17.71 -6.36 9.72
C SER A 386 17.79 -5.69 8.35
N PHE A 387 17.78 -4.36 8.29
CA PHE A 387 17.94 -3.61 7.06
C PHE A 387 19.40 -3.54 6.61
N SER A 388 20.36 -3.66 7.50
CA SER A 388 21.82 -3.57 7.19
C SER A 388 22.26 -4.58 6.13
N SER A 389 21.88 -5.86 6.26
CA SER A 389 22.19 -6.88 5.25
C SER A 389 21.54 -6.57 3.90
N ARG A 390 20.29 -6.05 3.93
CA ARG A 390 19.53 -5.70 2.73
C ARG A 390 20.04 -4.48 1.99
N ALA A 391 20.57 -3.49 2.70
CA ALA A 391 21.18 -2.34 2.05
C ALA A 391 22.35 -2.75 1.16
N SER A 392 23.16 -3.73 1.60
CA SER A 392 24.22 -4.31 0.79
C SER A 392 23.67 -5.06 -0.44
N GLU A 393 22.59 -5.83 -0.28
CA GLU A 393 21.89 -6.49 -1.39
C GLU A 393 21.40 -5.49 -2.43
N TYR A 394 20.77 -4.39 -1.99
CA TYR A 394 20.30 -3.34 -2.90
C TYR A 394 21.42 -2.63 -3.63
N LYS A 395 22.52 -2.30 -2.96
CA LYS A 395 23.70 -1.72 -3.60
C LYS A 395 24.29 -2.65 -4.67
N SER A 396 24.36 -3.95 -4.38
CA SER A 396 24.80 -4.98 -5.32
C SER A 396 23.86 -5.10 -6.51
N PHE A 397 22.56 -5.09 -6.26
CA PHE A 397 21.54 -5.08 -7.30
C PHE A 397 21.68 -3.86 -8.21
N PHE A 398 21.80 -2.66 -7.65
CA PHE A 398 21.96 -1.43 -8.43
C PHE A 398 23.23 -1.44 -9.28
N SER A 399 24.33 -1.97 -8.75
CA SER A 399 25.58 -2.12 -9.50
C SER A 399 25.42 -3.04 -10.70
N ALA A 400 24.85 -4.22 -10.49
CA ALA A 400 24.56 -5.18 -11.55
C ALA A 400 23.52 -4.62 -12.56
N ARG A 401 22.48 -3.95 -12.07
CA ARG A 401 21.42 -3.37 -12.90
C ARG A 401 21.95 -2.25 -13.80
N ARG A 402 22.90 -1.45 -13.30
CA ARG A 402 23.56 -0.43 -14.10
C ARG A 402 24.24 -1.03 -15.34
N ASN A 403 24.86 -2.20 -15.22
CA ASN A 403 25.48 -2.87 -16.36
C ASN A 403 24.43 -3.32 -17.40
N THR A 404 23.29 -3.82 -16.95
CA THR A 404 22.15 -4.15 -17.82
C THR A 404 21.63 -2.92 -18.54
N VAL A 405 21.49 -1.78 -17.84
CA VAL A 405 21.08 -0.51 -18.44
C VAL A 405 22.09 -0.03 -19.48
N LYS A 406 23.38 -0.08 -19.17
CA LYS A 406 24.43 0.30 -20.14
C LYS A 406 24.41 -0.57 -21.40
N SER A 407 24.19 -1.87 -21.24
CA SER A 407 24.06 -2.78 -22.37
C SER A 407 22.85 -2.45 -23.23
N GLU A 408 21.72 -2.10 -22.62
CA GLU A 408 20.49 -1.72 -23.33
C GLU A 408 20.62 -0.36 -24.05
N LEU A 409 21.28 0.62 -23.42
CA LEU A 409 21.50 1.95 -23.98
C LEU A 409 22.65 2.02 -24.99
N GLY A 410 23.48 0.98 -25.07
CA GLY A 410 24.65 0.90 -25.92
C GLY A 410 25.96 1.35 -25.29
N THR A 411 27.08 1.06 -25.95
CA THR A 411 28.43 1.23 -25.41
C THR A 411 28.84 2.70 -25.18
N ASN A 412 28.18 3.64 -25.86
CA ASN A 412 28.45 5.08 -25.76
C ASN A 412 27.49 5.78 -24.81
N TYR A 413 27.17 5.14 -23.69
CA TYR A 413 26.35 5.71 -22.63
C TYR A 413 27.06 6.92 -22.01
N SER A 414 26.84 8.08 -22.61
CA SER A 414 27.16 9.38 -22.01
C SER A 414 25.91 10.24 -22.01
N ARG A 415 25.58 10.73 -20.82
CA ARG A 415 24.46 11.66 -20.68
C ARG A 415 24.82 12.97 -21.39
N LYS A 416 24.19 13.26 -22.53
CA LYS A 416 24.21 14.63 -23.04
C LYS A 416 23.17 15.41 -22.23
N LYS A 417 23.63 16.39 -21.46
CA LYS A 417 22.75 17.40 -20.90
C LYS A 417 22.13 18.17 -22.06
N PHE A 418 20.82 18.13 -22.20
CA PHE A 418 20.09 19.08 -23.02
C PHE A 418 19.81 20.30 -22.15
N GLU A 419 20.48 21.40 -22.38
CA GLU A 419 20.07 22.68 -21.85
C GLU A 419 18.97 23.20 -22.77
N ILE A 420 17.77 23.32 -22.22
CA ILE A 420 16.68 24.05 -22.90
C ILE A 420 16.95 25.52 -22.61
N THR A 421 17.55 26.22 -23.57
CA THR A 421 17.54 27.70 -23.57
C THR A 421 16.16 28.13 -24.02
N THR A 422 15.36 28.62 -23.11
CA THR A 422 14.15 29.39 -23.46
C THR A 422 14.61 30.77 -23.89
N ASN A 423 14.45 31.09 -25.18
CA ASN A 423 14.52 32.45 -25.67
C ASN A 423 13.28 33.22 -25.24
#